data_70e631546f5cf353167f26fb61ea6e23
#
_entry.id   70e631546f5cf353167f26fb61ea6e23
#
_cell.length_a   1.000
_cell.length_b   1.000
_cell.length_c   1.000
_cell.angle_alpha   90.00
_cell.angle_beta   90.00
_cell.angle_gamma   90.00
#
_symmetry.space_group_name_H-M   'P 1'
#
loop_
_entity.id
_entity.type
_entity.pdbx_description
1 polymer ?
#
loop_
_entity_poly.entity_id
_entity_poly.type
_entity_poly.pdbx_seq_one_letter_code
_entity_poly.pdbx_strand_id
1 'polypeptide(L)'
;VSENKYLDDLRNSLNNMSKWLPAITPTDGETRKLRIPKTVIVQASDDICQSFFMERQGDRDRIIQFVSEQVMPKVKDAGIYPRIFMKNGGFSNKYQFSDCTPGADEVQIALNLIDMNYAALCVGAEGITEVCLRELIPHIEKEIPSIYHGMPLRPEFRVFYDFDRHQPLYVVNYWDWAYCHNAICRSLTDKIVYEAYYPTLLDQYNQLKDGVVEMVAADMENVAGLSGIWSVDVLYCEPQEYHKGYEGFWLIDMAVGPRSAYWNPELAKG
;
A
#
# COMPACT_ATOMS: atom_id res chain seq x y z
N VAL A 1 -21.65 -8.13 19.44
CA VAL A 1 -21.66 -8.13 17.96
C VAL A 1 -21.53 -9.58 17.53
N SER A 2 -22.42 -10.10 16.66
CA SER A 2 -22.23 -11.45 16.12
C SER A 2 -20.94 -11.48 15.27
N GLU A 3 -20.21 -12.61 15.26
CA GLU A 3 -18.99 -12.77 14.46
C GLU A 3 -19.20 -12.37 12.99
N ASN A 4 -20.34 -12.74 12.41
CA ASN A 4 -20.70 -12.39 11.04
C ASN A 4 -20.78 -10.87 10.82
N LYS A 5 -21.34 -10.11 11.78
CA LYS A 5 -21.42 -8.65 11.63
C LYS A 5 -20.03 -7.99 11.64
N TYR A 6 -19.11 -8.50 12.46
CA TYR A 6 -17.75 -7.98 12.49
C TYR A 6 -17.01 -8.19 11.15
N LEU A 7 -17.10 -9.39 10.58
CA LEU A 7 -16.50 -9.68 9.26
C LEU A 7 -17.15 -8.85 8.14
N ASP A 8 -18.47 -8.66 8.20
CA ASP A 8 -19.17 -7.81 7.24
C ASP A 8 -18.72 -6.34 7.32
N ASP A 9 -18.55 -5.81 8.53
CA ASP A 9 -18.04 -4.45 8.75
C ASP A 9 -16.62 -4.31 8.19
N LEU A 10 -15.73 -5.30 8.40
CA LEU A 10 -14.38 -5.31 7.83
C LEU A 10 -14.40 -5.37 6.29
N ARG A 11 -15.24 -6.24 5.69
CA ARG A 11 -15.37 -6.34 4.22
C ARG A 11 -15.92 -5.08 3.57
N ASN A 12 -16.73 -4.34 4.32
CA ASN A 12 -17.34 -3.10 3.85
C ASN A 12 -16.48 -1.87 4.13
N SER A 13 -15.32 -2.04 4.75
CA SER A 13 -14.39 -0.93 4.93
C SER A 13 -14.00 -0.30 3.60
N LEU A 14 -14.13 1.01 3.51
CA LEU A 14 -13.75 1.78 2.32
C LEU A 14 -12.24 1.73 2.07
N ASN A 15 -11.42 1.43 3.08
CA ASN A 15 -9.98 1.31 2.94
C ASN A 15 -9.56 0.02 2.22
N ASN A 16 -10.45 -0.97 2.09
CA ASN A 16 -10.16 -2.17 1.33
C ASN A 16 -9.88 -1.83 -0.13
N MET A 17 -8.80 -2.39 -0.66
CA MET A 17 -8.35 -2.13 -2.03
C MET A 17 -9.42 -2.48 -3.07
N SER A 18 -10.23 -3.51 -2.81
CA SER A 18 -11.38 -3.89 -3.66
C SER A 18 -12.47 -2.81 -3.75
N LYS A 19 -12.50 -1.83 -2.85
CA LYS A 19 -13.50 -0.76 -2.86
C LYS A 19 -13.08 0.43 -3.74
N TRP A 20 -11.80 0.75 -3.80
CA TRP A 20 -11.32 1.94 -4.50
C TRP A 20 -10.53 1.63 -5.78
N LEU A 21 -9.76 0.53 -5.81
CA LEU A 21 -8.91 0.21 -6.97
C LEU A 21 -9.69 0.08 -8.28
N PRO A 22 -10.87 -0.57 -8.33
CA PRO A 22 -11.65 -0.63 -9.56
C PRO A 22 -12.08 0.74 -10.08
N ALA A 23 -12.36 1.70 -9.18
CA ALA A 23 -12.78 3.04 -9.58
C ALA A 23 -11.67 3.85 -10.24
N ILE A 24 -10.41 3.58 -9.90
CA ILE A 24 -9.25 4.30 -10.44
C ILE A 24 -8.51 3.53 -11.53
N THR A 25 -8.80 2.24 -11.70
CA THR A 25 -8.18 1.43 -12.76
C THR A 25 -8.71 1.90 -14.13
N PRO A 26 -7.82 2.30 -15.08
CA PRO A 26 -8.26 2.82 -16.36
C PRO A 26 -9.03 1.75 -17.14
N THR A 27 -10.09 2.19 -17.80
CA THR A 27 -10.82 1.38 -18.79
C THR A 27 -10.13 1.44 -20.14
N ASP A 28 -10.54 0.57 -21.08
CA ASP A 28 -9.95 0.52 -22.41
C ASP A 28 -10.00 1.90 -23.10
N GLY A 29 -8.81 2.39 -23.49
CA GLY A 29 -8.64 3.67 -24.18
C GLY A 29 -8.40 4.88 -23.26
N GLU A 30 -8.50 4.73 -21.95
CA GLU A 30 -8.12 5.79 -21.00
C GLU A 30 -6.60 5.81 -20.80
N THR A 31 -6.03 7.00 -20.80
CA THR A 31 -4.63 7.24 -20.44
C THR A 31 -4.55 7.91 -19.07
N ARG A 32 -3.75 7.35 -18.18
CA ARG A 32 -3.46 7.93 -16.87
C ARG A 32 -2.03 8.46 -16.83
N LYS A 33 -1.80 9.53 -16.09
CA LYS A 33 -0.46 10.07 -15.82
C LYS A 33 0.26 9.24 -14.76
N LEU A 34 -0.50 8.73 -13.79
CA LEU A 34 0.00 7.84 -12.74
C LEU A 34 -0.15 6.39 -13.21
N ARG A 35 0.90 5.64 -13.04
CA ARG A 35 0.88 4.19 -13.27
C ARG A 35 0.28 3.50 -12.04
N ILE A 36 -0.42 2.39 -12.28
CA ILE A 36 -0.98 1.57 -11.21
C ILE A 36 -0.33 0.19 -11.30
N PRO A 37 0.28 -0.33 -10.22
CA PRO A 37 0.86 -1.67 -10.24
C PRO A 37 -0.21 -2.70 -10.53
N LYS A 38 0.08 -3.68 -11.39
CA LYS A 38 -0.81 -4.83 -11.60
C LYS A 38 -1.17 -5.43 -10.25
N THR A 39 -2.43 -5.68 -10.01
CA THR A 39 -2.92 -6.10 -8.69
C THR A 39 -3.90 -7.25 -8.84
N VAL A 40 -3.71 -8.26 -8.01
CA VAL A 40 -4.64 -9.37 -7.81
C VAL A 40 -5.24 -9.23 -6.42
N ILE A 41 -6.56 -9.21 -6.32
CA ILE A 41 -7.29 -9.17 -5.06
C ILE A 41 -8.05 -10.48 -4.91
N VAL A 42 -7.86 -11.17 -3.79
CA VAL A 42 -8.55 -12.41 -3.47
C VAL A 42 -9.30 -12.23 -2.15
N GLN A 43 -10.61 -12.32 -2.22
CA GLN A 43 -11.46 -12.29 -1.03
C GLN A 43 -11.29 -13.59 -0.25
N ALA A 44 -11.09 -13.48 1.06
CA ALA A 44 -11.09 -14.63 1.96
C ALA A 44 -12.52 -15.01 2.37
N SER A 45 -12.83 -16.31 2.34
CA SER A 45 -14.09 -16.81 2.90
C SER A 45 -14.14 -16.60 4.41
N ASP A 46 -15.33 -16.73 5.01
CA ASP A 46 -15.48 -16.56 6.47
C ASP A 46 -14.59 -17.54 7.24
N ASP A 47 -14.50 -18.78 6.80
CA ASP A 47 -13.64 -19.78 7.42
C ASP A 47 -12.16 -19.42 7.37
N ILE A 48 -11.70 -18.84 6.25
CA ILE A 48 -10.33 -18.38 6.10
C ILE A 48 -10.09 -17.12 6.95
N CYS A 49 -11.02 -16.17 6.98
CA CYS A 49 -10.93 -15.02 7.88
C CYS A 49 -10.83 -15.47 9.34
N GLN A 50 -11.68 -16.43 9.75
CA GLN A 50 -11.61 -16.98 11.10
C GLN A 50 -10.27 -17.65 11.39
N SER A 51 -9.68 -18.36 10.42
CA SER A 51 -8.35 -18.97 10.58
C SER A 51 -7.25 -17.91 10.83
N PHE A 52 -7.36 -16.71 10.29
CA PHE A 52 -6.44 -15.61 10.60
C PHE A 52 -6.63 -15.04 12.01
N PHE A 53 -7.84 -15.12 12.58
CA PHE A 53 -8.14 -14.51 13.88
C PHE A 53 -8.02 -15.45 15.07
N MET A 54 -8.16 -16.77 14.87
CA MET A 54 -8.42 -17.70 15.97
C MET A 54 -7.22 -18.59 16.34
N GLU A 55 -6.19 -18.70 15.50
CA GLU A 55 -4.97 -19.51 15.71
C GLU A 55 -5.26 -20.93 16.25
N ARG A 56 -6.29 -21.60 15.69
CA ARG A 56 -6.65 -22.97 16.07
C ARG A 56 -5.73 -23.98 15.39
N GLN A 57 -5.67 -25.18 15.96
CA GLN A 57 -4.98 -26.30 15.31
C GLN A 57 -5.54 -26.51 13.88
N GLY A 58 -4.66 -26.50 12.88
CA GLY A 58 -5.00 -26.65 11.46
C GLY A 58 -5.33 -25.35 10.73
N ASP A 59 -5.45 -24.21 11.40
CA ASP A 59 -5.73 -22.92 10.73
C ASP A 59 -4.58 -22.52 9.79
N ARG A 60 -3.34 -22.77 10.22
CA ARG A 60 -2.15 -22.53 9.38
C ARG A 60 -2.22 -23.33 8.06
N ASP A 61 -2.57 -24.60 8.13
CA ASP A 61 -2.68 -25.46 6.95
C ASP A 61 -3.78 -24.99 6.01
N ARG A 62 -4.91 -24.52 6.55
CA ARG A 62 -6.00 -23.92 5.76
C ARG A 62 -5.55 -22.64 5.05
N ILE A 63 -4.78 -21.78 5.72
CA ILE A 63 -4.25 -20.57 5.10
C ILE A 63 -3.26 -20.92 4.00
N ILE A 64 -2.37 -21.90 4.21
CA ILE A 64 -1.45 -22.40 3.18
C ILE A 64 -2.25 -22.95 1.98
N GLN A 65 -3.27 -23.76 2.22
CA GLN A 65 -4.13 -24.27 1.16
C GLN A 65 -4.85 -23.16 0.40
N PHE A 66 -5.40 -22.16 1.10
CA PHE A 66 -6.02 -20.98 0.49
C PHE A 66 -5.05 -20.25 -0.42
N VAL A 67 -3.82 -20.02 0.04
CA VAL A 67 -2.78 -19.37 -0.78
C VAL A 67 -2.45 -20.19 -2.02
N SER A 68 -2.21 -21.48 -1.86
CA SER A 68 -1.84 -22.37 -2.96
C SER A 68 -2.96 -22.53 -4.00
N GLU A 69 -4.21 -22.71 -3.57
CA GLU A 69 -5.33 -23.05 -4.45
C GLU A 69 -6.07 -21.82 -5.01
N GLN A 70 -6.13 -20.71 -4.26
CA GLN A 70 -6.96 -19.57 -4.65
C GLN A 70 -6.16 -18.33 -4.98
N VAL A 71 -5.01 -18.10 -4.32
CA VAL A 71 -4.21 -16.89 -4.51
C VAL A 71 -3.20 -17.07 -5.64
N MET A 72 -2.35 -18.09 -5.55
CA MET A 72 -1.23 -18.25 -6.47
C MET A 72 -1.60 -18.51 -7.93
N PRO A 73 -2.68 -19.26 -8.25
CA PRO A 73 -3.11 -19.34 -9.64
C PRO A 73 -3.41 -17.97 -10.26
N LYS A 74 -4.15 -17.12 -9.55
CA LYS A 74 -4.49 -15.77 -10.03
C LYS A 74 -3.26 -14.88 -10.19
N VAL A 75 -2.28 -15.02 -9.29
CA VAL A 75 -1.01 -14.27 -9.36
C VAL A 75 -0.19 -14.68 -10.58
N LYS A 76 -0.12 -15.97 -10.87
CA LYS A 76 0.55 -16.52 -12.07
C LYS A 76 -0.16 -16.07 -13.35
N ASP A 77 -1.47 -16.15 -13.40
CA ASP A 77 -2.29 -15.74 -14.54
C ASP A 77 -2.15 -14.22 -14.82
N ALA A 78 -2.06 -13.40 -13.78
CA ALA A 78 -1.84 -11.96 -13.91
C ALA A 78 -0.40 -11.59 -14.36
N GLY A 79 0.53 -12.54 -14.37
CA GLY A 79 1.92 -12.34 -14.78
C GLY A 79 2.75 -11.46 -13.85
N ILE A 80 2.37 -11.37 -12.56
CA ILE A 80 3.11 -10.62 -11.54
C ILE A 80 4.13 -11.47 -10.76
N TYR A 81 4.06 -12.79 -10.95
CA TYR A 81 5.03 -13.75 -10.40
C TYR A 81 6.39 -13.63 -11.11
N PRO A 82 7.56 -13.81 -10.45
CA PRO A 82 7.72 -14.13 -9.01
C PRO A 82 7.93 -12.90 -8.11
N ARG A 83 7.91 -11.68 -8.64
CA ARG A 83 8.17 -10.47 -7.86
C ARG A 83 6.85 -9.83 -7.45
N ILE A 84 6.46 -10.10 -6.22
CA ILE A 84 5.22 -9.63 -5.65
C ILE A 84 5.45 -8.72 -4.45
N PHE A 85 4.61 -7.71 -4.34
CA PHE A 85 4.37 -6.96 -3.11
C PHE A 85 3.02 -7.36 -2.54
N MET A 86 2.98 -7.74 -1.28
CA MET A 86 1.80 -8.25 -0.61
C MET A 86 1.31 -7.30 0.47
N LYS A 87 0.00 -7.15 0.55
CA LYS A 87 -0.69 -6.44 1.66
C LYS A 87 -2.07 -7.06 1.88
N ASN A 88 -2.73 -6.76 3.01
CA ASN A 88 -4.18 -6.93 3.11
C ASN A 88 -4.90 -5.74 2.46
N GLY A 89 -6.23 -5.72 2.45
CA GLY A 89 -7.00 -4.66 1.81
C GLY A 89 -6.60 -3.25 2.23
N GLY A 90 -6.47 -3.02 3.54
CA GLY A 90 -6.21 -1.69 4.11
C GLY A 90 -4.85 -1.51 4.79
N PHE A 91 -4.02 -2.57 4.89
CA PHE A 91 -2.78 -2.52 5.67
C PHE A 91 -1.62 -3.24 4.97
N SER A 92 -0.41 -2.69 5.11
CA SER A 92 0.84 -3.35 4.76
C SER A 92 1.81 -3.28 5.93
N ASN A 93 2.51 -4.40 6.23
CA ASN A 93 3.46 -4.48 7.33
C ASN A 93 4.78 -3.79 6.97
N LYS A 94 4.75 -2.48 6.71
CA LYS A 94 5.93 -1.70 6.25
C LYS A 94 7.09 -1.73 7.26
N TYR A 95 6.82 -1.88 8.55
CA TYR A 95 7.85 -1.97 9.59
C TYR A 95 8.61 -3.31 9.56
N GLN A 96 8.09 -4.30 8.89
CA GLN A 96 8.71 -5.57 8.55
C GLN A 96 8.53 -5.78 7.04
N PHE A 97 9.22 -4.95 6.24
CA PHE A 97 8.99 -4.88 4.79
C PHE A 97 9.28 -6.20 4.07
N SER A 98 10.18 -7.03 4.61
CA SER A 98 10.41 -8.40 4.12
C SER A 98 9.13 -9.25 4.07
N ASP A 99 8.18 -9.03 4.98
CA ASP A 99 6.90 -9.76 4.97
C ASP A 99 6.02 -9.35 3.80
N CYS A 100 6.18 -8.12 3.32
CA CYS A 100 5.47 -7.62 2.14
C CYS A 100 6.07 -8.13 0.82
N THR A 101 7.28 -8.71 0.84
CA THR A 101 8.01 -9.16 -0.34
C THR A 101 8.48 -10.62 -0.21
N PRO A 102 7.58 -11.57 0.02
CA PRO A 102 7.90 -12.96 0.42
C PRO A 102 8.57 -13.80 -0.67
N GLY A 103 8.79 -13.26 -1.87
CA GLY A 103 9.23 -14.06 -3.00
C GLY A 103 8.10 -14.95 -3.55
N ALA A 104 8.46 -16.15 -4.02
CA ALA A 104 7.56 -17.02 -4.76
C ALA A 104 7.10 -18.28 -3.99
N ASP A 105 7.51 -18.43 -2.74
CA ASP A 105 7.18 -19.59 -1.90
C ASP A 105 5.77 -19.44 -1.28
N GLU A 106 4.87 -20.36 -1.60
CA GLU A 106 3.47 -20.32 -1.18
C GLU A 106 3.32 -20.44 0.34
N VAL A 107 4.18 -21.24 0.98
CA VAL A 107 4.19 -21.40 2.44
C VAL A 107 4.66 -20.11 3.09
N GLN A 108 5.73 -19.50 2.56
CA GLN A 108 6.23 -18.23 3.07
C GLN A 108 5.21 -17.10 2.91
N ILE A 109 4.50 -17.05 1.78
CA ILE A 109 3.38 -16.11 1.56
C ILE A 109 2.31 -16.28 2.64
N ALA A 110 1.90 -17.53 2.92
CA ALA A 110 0.90 -17.81 3.94
C ALA A 110 1.35 -17.38 5.35
N LEU A 111 2.59 -17.67 5.71
CA LEU A 111 3.17 -17.26 7.00
C LEU A 111 3.24 -15.74 7.13
N ASN A 112 3.72 -15.06 6.11
CA ASN A 112 3.82 -13.60 6.14
C ASN A 112 2.42 -12.94 6.20
N LEU A 113 1.39 -13.56 5.61
CA LEU A 113 0.00 -13.10 5.77
C LEU A 113 -0.49 -13.23 7.23
N ILE A 114 -0.14 -14.32 7.92
CA ILE A 114 -0.45 -14.50 9.33
C ILE A 114 0.23 -13.41 10.16
N ASP A 115 1.52 -13.20 9.96
CA ASP A 115 2.29 -12.16 10.67
C ASP A 115 1.76 -10.76 10.37
N MET A 116 1.38 -10.50 9.12
CA MET A 116 0.77 -9.23 8.71
C MET A 116 -0.59 -9.00 9.36
N ASN A 117 -1.43 -10.04 9.48
CA ASN A 117 -2.71 -9.95 10.18
C ASN A 117 -2.49 -9.61 11.66
N TYR A 118 -1.56 -10.29 12.31
CA TYR A 118 -1.20 -10.02 13.70
C TYR A 118 -0.68 -8.59 13.88
N ALA A 119 0.23 -8.14 13.01
CA ALA A 119 0.76 -6.79 13.03
C ALA A 119 -0.35 -5.74 12.85
N ALA A 120 -1.29 -5.96 11.91
CA ALA A 120 -2.44 -5.08 11.70
C ALA A 120 -3.28 -4.91 12.97
N LEU A 121 -3.63 -6.03 13.62
CA LEU A 121 -4.41 -6.01 14.87
C LEU A 121 -3.65 -5.30 16.01
N CYS A 122 -2.34 -5.50 16.12
CA CYS A 122 -1.51 -4.85 17.15
C CYS A 122 -1.47 -3.32 17.02
N VAL A 123 -1.61 -2.78 15.81
CA VAL A 123 -1.62 -1.33 15.57
C VAL A 123 -3.03 -0.76 15.45
N GLY A 124 -4.08 -1.57 15.68
CA GLY A 124 -5.47 -1.17 15.56
C GLY A 124 -5.95 -1.00 14.13
N ALA A 125 -5.24 -1.57 13.16
CA ALA A 125 -5.68 -1.65 11.78
C ALA A 125 -6.64 -2.82 11.55
N GLU A 126 -7.27 -2.85 10.39
CA GLU A 126 -8.23 -3.88 10.02
C GLU A 126 -7.52 -5.21 9.71
N GLY A 127 -8.07 -6.31 10.22
CA GLY A 127 -7.58 -7.64 9.91
C GLY A 127 -7.89 -8.07 8.47
N ILE A 128 -7.37 -9.24 8.06
CA ILE A 128 -7.47 -9.75 6.69
C ILE A 128 -8.90 -10.21 6.39
N THR A 129 -9.52 -9.60 5.40
CA THR A 129 -10.72 -10.11 4.70
C THR A 129 -10.45 -10.27 3.21
N GLU A 130 -9.42 -9.64 2.71
CA GLU A 130 -8.91 -9.79 1.35
C GLU A 130 -7.38 -9.76 1.35
N VAL A 131 -6.79 -10.48 0.42
CA VAL A 131 -5.35 -10.51 0.17
C VAL A 131 -5.07 -9.81 -1.14
N CYS A 132 -4.16 -8.83 -1.11
CA CYS A 132 -3.79 -8.06 -2.28
C CYS A 132 -2.33 -8.37 -2.63
N LEU A 133 -2.10 -8.98 -3.79
CA LEU A 133 -0.77 -9.21 -4.33
C LEU A 133 -0.58 -8.31 -5.54
N ARG A 134 0.49 -7.55 -5.50
CA ARG A 134 0.76 -6.52 -6.50
C ARG A 134 2.12 -6.75 -7.14
N GLU A 135 2.26 -6.25 -8.34
CA GLU A 135 3.56 -6.12 -8.98
C GLU A 135 4.51 -5.32 -8.08
N LEU A 136 5.64 -5.91 -7.73
CA LEU A 136 6.67 -5.23 -6.97
C LEU A 136 7.41 -4.23 -7.90
N ILE A 137 7.34 -2.96 -7.54
CA ILE A 137 8.12 -1.91 -8.22
C ILE A 137 9.60 -2.09 -7.79
N PRO A 138 10.49 -2.51 -8.70
CA PRO A 138 11.86 -2.86 -8.35
C PRO A 138 12.68 -1.63 -7.94
N HIS A 139 13.74 -1.86 -7.17
CA HIS A 139 14.74 -0.86 -6.80
C HIS A 139 16.14 -1.46 -6.82
N ILE A 140 17.13 -0.62 -6.96
CA ILE A 140 18.54 -1.02 -6.88
C ILE A 140 19.02 -0.73 -5.46
N GLU A 141 19.20 -1.78 -4.64
CA GLU A 141 19.58 -1.65 -3.23
C GLU A 141 20.91 -0.91 -3.02
N LYS A 142 21.81 -0.94 -4.00
CA LYS A 142 23.10 -0.23 -3.94
C LYS A 142 22.98 1.28 -4.11
N GLU A 143 21.88 1.75 -4.71
CA GLU A 143 21.67 3.17 -5.03
C GLU A 143 20.69 3.84 -4.07
N ILE A 144 19.73 3.07 -3.57
CA ILE A 144 18.68 3.57 -2.67
C ILE A 144 18.79 2.84 -1.33
N PRO A 145 19.13 3.53 -0.25
CA PRO A 145 19.18 2.91 1.06
C PRO A 145 17.81 2.45 1.52
N SER A 146 17.78 1.45 2.38
CA SER A 146 16.55 0.88 2.90
C SER A 146 16.52 0.86 4.42
N ILE A 147 15.30 0.91 4.98
CA ILE A 147 14.99 0.75 6.41
C ILE A 147 13.93 -0.33 6.58
N TYR A 148 13.55 -0.65 7.80
CA TYR A 148 12.43 -1.56 8.08
C TYR A 148 12.54 -2.92 7.36
N HIS A 149 13.72 -3.52 7.39
CA HIS A 149 14.00 -4.82 6.75
C HIS A 149 13.80 -4.82 5.22
N GLY A 150 14.28 -3.77 4.57
CA GLY A 150 14.35 -3.71 3.10
C GLY A 150 13.40 -2.71 2.44
N MET A 151 12.67 -1.88 3.18
CA MET A 151 11.85 -0.81 2.61
C MET A 151 12.75 0.29 2.02
N PRO A 152 12.73 0.50 0.70
CA PRO A 152 13.58 1.50 0.06
C PRO A 152 13.10 2.92 0.39
N LEU A 153 14.04 3.82 0.67
CA LEU A 153 13.78 5.24 0.91
C LEU A 153 13.61 5.96 -0.44
N ARG A 154 12.43 5.85 -1.03
CA ARG A 154 12.06 6.54 -2.27
C ARG A 154 11.17 7.74 -1.98
N PRO A 155 11.19 8.77 -2.84
CA PRO A 155 10.21 9.85 -2.76
C PRO A 155 8.79 9.29 -2.83
N GLU A 156 8.05 9.49 -1.77
CA GLU A 156 6.64 9.09 -1.66
C GLU A 156 5.84 10.32 -1.21
N PHE A 157 4.75 10.57 -1.91
CA PHE A 157 3.89 11.73 -1.73
C PHE A 157 2.53 11.25 -1.29
N ARG A 158 1.95 11.91 -0.30
CA ARG A 158 0.55 11.72 0.08
C ARG A 158 -0.23 12.96 -0.28
N VAL A 159 -1.06 12.86 -1.29
CA VAL A 159 -1.96 13.93 -1.73
C VAL A 159 -3.33 13.69 -1.11
N PHE A 160 -3.85 14.65 -0.37
CA PHE A 160 -5.25 14.61 0.06
C PHE A 160 -6.11 15.23 -1.03
N TYR A 161 -7.09 14.45 -1.49
CA TYR A 161 -7.97 14.80 -2.60
C TYR A 161 -9.44 14.73 -2.17
N ASP A 162 -10.21 15.75 -2.52
CA ASP A 162 -11.65 15.82 -2.26
C ASP A 162 -12.41 15.40 -3.52
N PHE A 163 -13.01 14.21 -3.50
CA PHE A 163 -13.79 13.69 -4.63
C PHE A 163 -15.13 14.39 -4.79
N ASP A 164 -15.68 15.03 -3.76
CA ASP A 164 -16.93 15.78 -3.87
C ASP A 164 -16.72 17.13 -4.57
N ARG A 165 -15.53 17.71 -4.41
CA ARG A 165 -15.13 18.99 -5.03
C ARG A 165 -14.24 18.81 -6.26
N HIS A 166 -13.81 17.58 -6.55
CA HIS A 166 -12.87 17.21 -7.62
C HIS A 166 -11.57 18.02 -7.58
N GLN A 167 -10.96 18.17 -6.40
CA GLN A 167 -9.75 18.94 -6.26
C GLN A 167 -8.77 18.39 -5.22
N PRO A 168 -7.45 18.55 -5.45
CA PRO A 168 -6.45 18.29 -4.42
C PRO A 168 -6.54 19.36 -3.34
N LEU A 169 -6.35 18.97 -2.08
CA LEU A 169 -6.39 19.87 -0.94
C LEU A 169 -4.97 20.28 -0.53
N TYR A 170 -4.11 19.31 -0.29
CA TYR A 170 -2.70 19.52 0.04
C TYR A 170 -1.90 18.25 -0.20
N VAL A 171 -0.58 18.39 -0.24
CA VAL A 171 0.37 17.28 -0.35
C VAL A 171 1.35 17.31 0.81
N VAL A 172 1.72 16.14 1.29
CA VAL A 172 2.75 15.97 2.32
C VAL A 172 3.84 15.01 1.84
N ASN A 173 5.05 15.25 2.35
CA ASN A 173 6.15 14.30 2.21
C ASN A 173 5.85 13.09 3.10
N TYR A 174 5.74 11.89 2.53
CA TYR A 174 5.54 10.67 3.31
C TYR A 174 6.67 10.45 4.32
N TRP A 175 7.88 10.87 3.99
CA TRP A 175 9.06 10.82 4.82
C TRP A 175 9.30 12.09 5.64
N ASP A 176 8.22 12.77 6.07
CA ASP A 176 8.34 13.99 6.87
C ASP A 176 9.16 13.77 8.14
N TRP A 177 10.10 14.69 8.40
CA TRP A 177 11.04 14.58 9.52
C TRP A 177 10.34 14.53 10.88
N ALA A 178 9.39 15.41 11.11
CA ALA A 178 8.74 15.52 12.41
C ALA A 178 7.96 14.25 12.76
N TYR A 179 7.47 13.56 11.74
CA TYR A 179 6.71 12.32 11.91
C TYR A 179 7.64 11.09 11.96
N CYS A 180 8.50 10.93 10.96
CA CYS A 180 9.28 9.70 10.79
C CYS A 180 10.44 9.59 11.79
N HIS A 181 11.13 10.69 12.10
CA HIS A 181 12.29 10.68 13.01
C HIS A 181 11.99 10.04 14.38
N ASN A 182 10.81 10.29 14.93
CA ASN A 182 10.36 9.71 16.17
C ASN A 182 9.84 8.27 16.02
N ALA A 183 9.23 7.94 14.88
CA ALA A 183 8.72 6.61 14.60
C ALA A 183 9.83 5.58 14.37
N ILE A 184 10.96 5.99 13.76
CA ILE A 184 12.11 5.13 13.42
C ILE A 184 13.03 4.86 14.64
N CYS A 185 12.80 5.50 15.78
CA CYS A 185 13.69 5.43 16.94
C CYS A 185 13.88 4.02 17.55
N ARG A 186 13.07 3.03 17.17
CA ARG A 186 13.19 1.62 17.64
C ARG A 186 14.40 0.89 17.07
N SER A 187 14.93 1.32 15.92
CA SER A 187 16.12 0.76 15.29
C SER A 187 17.15 1.86 15.08
N LEU A 188 18.26 1.78 15.82
CA LEU A 188 19.35 2.77 15.69
C LEU A 188 19.93 2.77 14.25
N THR A 189 20.05 1.60 13.64
CA THR A 189 20.56 1.47 12.27
C THR A 189 19.63 2.18 11.28
N ASP A 190 18.34 1.90 11.33
CA ASP A 190 17.36 2.52 10.45
C ASP A 190 17.30 4.04 10.65
N LYS A 191 17.44 4.48 11.91
CA LYS A 191 17.47 5.90 12.23
C LYS A 191 18.66 6.60 11.57
N ILE A 192 19.87 6.03 11.70
CA ILE A 192 21.09 6.59 11.08
C ILE A 192 20.93 6.64 9.55
N VAL A 193 20.41 5.58 8.93
CA VAL A 193 20.20 5.52 7.48
C VAL A 193 19.20 6.59 7.05
N TYR A 194 18.07 6.72 7.75
CA TYR A 194 17.07 7.72 7.45
C TYR A 194 17.61 9.15 7.60
N GLU A 195 18.27 9.45 8.72
CA GLU A 195 18.84 10.78 8.99
C GLU A 195 19.86 11.19 7.91
N ALA A 196 20.71 10.24 7.49
CA ALA A 196 21.71 10.50 6.45
C ALA A 196 21.07 10.74 5.07
N TYR A 197 19.95 10.09 4.76
CA TYR A 197 19.33 10.15 3.43
C TYR A 197 18.17 11.16 3.36
N TYR A 198 17.64 11.61 4.48
CA TYR A 198 16.52 12.56 4.54
C TYR A 198 16.70 13.84 3.71
N PRO A 199 17.89 14.49 3.67
CA PRO A 199 18.08 15.67 2.82
C PRO A 199 17.80 15.40 1.35
N THR A 200 18.18 14.22 0.84
CA THR A 200 17.90 13.80 -0.54
C THR A 200 16.40 13.62 -0.77
N LEU A 201 15.70 12.95 0.16
CA LEU A 201 14.25 12.78 0.09
C LEU A 201 13.50 14.13 0.11
N LEU A 202 13.96 15.05 0.94
CA LEU A 202 13.36 16.38 1.05
C LEU A 202 13.57 17.21 -0.22
N ASP A 203 14.76 17.15 -0.80
CA ASP A 203 15.08 17.83 -2.05
C ASP A 203 14.23 17.29 -3.20
N GLN A 204 14.17 15.98 -3.37
CA GLN A 204 13.31 15.30 -4.36
C GLN A 204 11.84 15.63 -4.15
N TYR A 205 11.36 15.62 -2.90
CA TYR A 205 9.99 16.02 -2.60
C TYR A 205 9.70 17.45 -3.06
N ASN A 206 10.58 18.41 -2.74
CA ASN A 206 10.40 19.80 -3.11
C ASN A 206 10.42 20.04 -4.62
N GLN A 207 11.23 19.26 -5.35
CA GLN A 207 11.30 19.35 -6.81
C GLN A 207 10.07 18.78 -7.51
N LEU A 208 9.46 17.72 -6.95
CA LEU A 208 8.46 16.92 -7.65
C LEU A 208 7.02 17.14 -7.18
N LYS A 209 6.79 17.67 -5.98
CA LYS A 209 5.47 17.73 -5.33
C LYS A 209 4.39 18.40 -6.17
N ASP A 210 4.71 19.53 -6.83
CA ASP A 210 3.72 20.28 -7.60
C ASP A 210 3.26 19.50 -8.83
N GLY A 211 4.19 18.84 -9.53
CA GLY A 211 3.86 17.96 -10.65
C GLY A 211 3.06 16.73 -10.23
N VAL A 212 3.33 16.19 -9.02
CA VAL A 212 2.53 15.08 -8.46
C VAL A 212 1.09 15.52 -8.18
N VAL A 213 0.90 16.71 -7.61
CA VAL A 213 -0.44 17.26 -7.35
C VAL A 213 -1.22 17.44 -8.66
N GLU A 214 -0.57 17.96 -9.71
CA GLU A 214 -1.20 18.11 -11.02
C GLU A 214 -1.57 16.75 -11.66
N MET A 215 -0.71 15.74 -11.51
CA MET A 215 -1.00 14.38 -12.02
C MET A 215 -2.16 13.74 -11.27
N VAL A 216 -2.19 13.83 -9.94
CA VAL A 216 -3.31 13.34 -9.13
C VAL A 216 -4.59 14.07 -9.50
N ALA A 217 -4.57 15.41 -9.62
CA ALA A 217 -5.74 16.18 -10.02
C ALA A 217 -6.30 15.69 -11.35
N ALA A 218 -5.45 15.57 -12.37
CA ALA A 218 -5.87 15.13 -13.71
C ALA A 218 -6.43 13.71 -13.73
N ASP A 219 -5.82 12.78 -12.97
CA ASP A 219 -6.22 11.38 -12.97
C ASP A 219 -7.48 11.12 -12.13
N MET A 220 -7.71 11.94 -11.09
CA MET A 220 -8.86 11.78 -10.18
C MET A 220 -10.09 12.61 -10.59
N GLU A 221 -9.95 13.57 -11.51
CA GLU A 221 -11.03 14.49 -11.91
C GLU A 221 -12.33 13.77 -12.34
N ASN A 222 -12.18 12.68 -13.10
CA ASN A 222 -13.32 11.96 -13.69
C ASN A 222 -13.59 10.61 -13.00
N VAL A 223 -12.96 10.33 -11.85
CA VAL A 223 -13.20 9.09 -11.12
C VAL A 223 -14.60 9.11 -10.51
N ALA A 224 -15.41 8.12 -10.87
CA ALA A 224 -16.75 7.94 -10.33
C ALA A 224 -16.76 6.90 -9.21
N GLY A 225 -17.76 7.00 -8.33
CA GLY A 225 -18.02 6.01 -7.27
C GLY A 225 -17.21 6.21 -5.98
N LEU A 226 -16.32 7.19 -5.94
CA LEU A 226 -15.67 7.65 -4.71
C LEU A 226 -16.28 8.99 -4.28
N SER A 227 -16.34 9.23 -2.96
CA SER A 227 -16.85 10.46 -2.37
C SER A 227 -16.06 10.84 -1.12
N GLY A 228 -16.15 12.10 -0.70
CA GLY A 228 -15.41 12.60 0.45
C GLY A 228 -13.91 12.76 0.19
N ILE A 229 -13.15 12.88 1.27
CA ILE A 229 -11.72 13.16 1.20
C ILE A 229 -10.93 11.85 1.35
N TRP A 230 -9.96 11.66 0.45
CA TRP A 230 -9.07 10.51 0.42
C TRP A 230 -7.61 10.94 0.42
N SER A 231 -6.75 10.13 0.98
CA SER A 231 -5.31 10.18 0.72
C SER A 231 -4.98 9.33 -0.49
N VAL A 232 -4.17 9.86 -1.38
CA VAL A 232 -3.65 9.21 -2.59
C VAL A 232 -2.14 9.15 -2.45
N ASP A 233 -1.58 7.95 -2.32
CA ASP A 233 -0.15 7.74 -2.14
C ASP A 233 0.52 7.50 -3.49
N VAL A 234 1.47 8.36 -3.82
CA VAL A 234 2.22 8.32 -5.07
C VAL A 234 3.70 8.08 -4.77
N LEU A 235 4.25 7.03 -5.35
CA LEU A 235 5.66 6.68 -5.29
C LEU A 235 6.37 7.16 -6.56
N TYR A 236 7.51 7.82 -6.44
CA TYR A 236 8.38 8.10 -7.57
C TYR A 236 9.44 7.00 -7.72
N CYS A 237 9.59 6.53 -8.93
CA CYS A 237 10.62 5.59 -9.32
C CYS A 237 11.55 6.27 -10.32
N GLU A 238 12.79 6.49 -9.92
CA GLU A 238 13.82 7.06 -10.81
C GLU A 238 14.14 6.14 -11.98
N PRO A 239 14.57 6.69 -13.13
CA PRO A 239 15.09 5.88 -14.22
C PRO A 239 16.25 5.00 -13.75
N GLN A 240 16.15 3.72 -14.02
CA GLN A 240 17.17 2.73 -13.62
C GLN A 240 17.61 1.92 -14.83
N GLU A 241 18.92 1.75 -15.00
CA GLU A 241 19.49 1.05 -16.15
C GLU A 241 18.99 -0.39 -16.28
N TYR A 242 18.85 -1.08 -15.13
CA TYR A 242 18.51 -2.51 -15.09
C TYR A 242 16.99 -2.78 -14.96
N HIS A 243 16.19 -1.76 -14.73
CA HIS A 243 14.74 -1.87 -14.53
C HIS A 243 13.97 -0.90 -15.43
N LYS A 244 14.30 -0.95 -16.72
CA LYS A 244 13.61 -0.13 -17.72
C LYS A 244 12.11 -0.40 -17.73
N GLY A 245 11.33 0.68 -17.85
CA GLY A 245 9.89 0.62 -17.89
C GLY A 245 9.20 0.72 -16.51
N TYR A 246 9.94 0.91 -15.43
CA TYR A 246 9.38 1.19 -14.10
C TYR A 246 9.56 2.65 -13.65
N GLU A 247 10.27 3.44 -14.43
CA GLU A 247 10.47 4.86 -14.18
C GLU A 247 9.16 5.66 -14.17
N GLY A 248 9.09 6.70 -13.35
CA GLY A 248 7.95 7.60 -13.26
C GLY A 248 7.14 7.46 -11.97
N PHE A 249 5.90 7.89 -12.00
CA PHE A 249 5.04 8.02 -10.83
C PHE A 249 4.02 6.89 -10.77
N TRP A 250 3.90 6.29 -9.59
CA TRP A 250 3.05 5.14 -9.33
C TRP A 250 2.07 5.45 -8.22
N LEU A 251 0.77 5.32 -8.49
CA LEU A 251 -0.25 5.32 -7.45
C LEU A 251 -0.19 3.97 -6.73
N ILE A 252 0.28 4.00 -5.49
CA ILE A 252 0.54 2.77 -4.73
C ILE A 252 -0.52 2.46 -3.67
N ASP A 253 -1.22 3.44 -3.14
CA ASP A 253 -2.27 3.21 -2.13
C ASP A 253 -3.26 4.36 -2.10
N MET A 254 -4.46 4.07 -1.55
CA MET A 254 -5.45 5.07 -1.19
C MET A 254 -6.12 4.69 0.14
N ALA A 255 -6.52 5.69 0.90
CA ALA A 255 -7.29 5.48 2.13
C ALA A 255 -8.21 6.69 2.41
N VAL A 256 -9.25 6.47 3.20
CA VAL A 256 -10.13 7.55 3.65
C VAL A 256 -9.33 8.59 4.41
N GLY A 257 -9.36 9.84 3.96
CA GLY A 257 -8.51 10.92 4.42
C GLY A 257 -8.45 11.10 5.94
N PRO A 258 -9.57 11.26 6.63
CA PRO A 258 -9.61 11.43 8.09
C PRO A 258 -9.03 10.27 8.92
N ARG A 259 -8.83 9.08 8.30
CA ARG A 259 -8.18 7.92 8.93
C ARG A 259 -6.72 7.75 8.52
N SER A 260 -6.24 8.56 7.59
CA SER A 260 -4.87 8.49 7.08
C SER A 260 -3.90 9.25 7.98
N ALA A 261 -2.67 8.76 8.07
CA ALA A 261 -1.58 9.53 8.65
C ALA A 261 -1.42 10.88 7.93
N TYR A 262 -0.94 11.89 8.63
CA TYR A 262 -0.79 13.27 8.14
C TYR A 262 -2.10 14.02 7.83
N TRP A 263 -3.26 13.43 8.18
CA TRP A 263 -4.51 14.17 8.04
C TRP A 263 -4.50 15.44 8.91
N ASN A 264 -4.76 16.57 8.28
CA ASN A 264 -4.88 17.86 8.95
C ASN A 264 -6.15 18.57 8.49
N PRO A 265 -7.20 18.65 9.34
CA PRO A 265 -8.47 19.27 8.97
C PRO A 265 -8.34 20.77 8.70
N GLU A 266 -7.32 21.45 9.25
CA GLU A 266 -7.13 22.87 8.99
C GLU A 266 -6.63 23.13 7.56
N LEU A 267 -5.76 22.26 7.04
CA LEU A 267 -5.29 22.34 5.65
C LEU A 267 -6.36 21.93 4.64
N ALA A 268 -7.37 21.18 5.10
CA ALA A 268 -8.48 20.74 4.24
C ALA A 268 -9.62 21.76 4.10
N LYS A 269 -9.57 22.89 4.80
CA LYS A 269 -10.60 23.95 4.75
C LYS A 269 -10.40 24.94 3.60
N GLY A 270 -9.30 24.81 2.85
CA GLY A 270 -8.85 25.73 1.80
C GLY A 270 -9.77 25.93 0.63
#